data_8dfbc9cbbe77caf6dc80f33ad2a568bf
#
_entry.id   8dfbc9cbbe77caf6dc80f33ad2a568bf
#
_cell.length_a   1.000
_cell.length_b   1.000
_cell.length_c   1.000
_cell.angle_alpha   90.00
_cell.angle_beta   90.00
_cell.angle_gamma   90.00
#
_symmetry.space_group_name_H-M   'P 1'
#
loop_
_entity.id
_entity.type
_entity.pdbx_description
1 polymer ?
#
loop_
_entity_poly.entity_id
_entity_poly.type
_entity_poly.pdbx_seq_one_letter_code
_entity_poly.pdbx_strand_id
1 'polypeptide(L)'
;MNMKLIWFNTLFLLIFTSCSGLLSSKENTPYVYVSVDDNDYENMEALQLTKVMGNGINLGNTMDACGGGWIGFKKDPLEYEHCWGMPETQKVMFTAYKEAGFDCVRIPVSWLNAMDIANGDYTIDSRYINRVATIVNWALEADLFVILNDHHDYEWCALFGPEETREEAYRVFDAIWDQVGTYFKDYSYKLIFEAANEQWGAGFYHAFSIGGKNYTSDTEVSVWSSSAADFTAFQNKCYDIIEEIGQYYVDKIRAQGGKNVKRFLLMPGYDTSMTYTADRRYKMPQDSANEDIKKLLVSVHYYGPATYSILSEDAGWGKVANSWGTAQEVKEQNEDFAQMQRFTNEGYGVIVGEYAVAMLKQSDGTYVRKNDDIKWMTNVLDNCDKYNYCPLIWECNDYFKRGWKRVKISDWESQDVKCELGFVDSDVAELFKSRSYAVEKAALTSE
;
A
#
# COMPACT_ATOMS: atom_id res chain seq x y z
N MET A 1 -74.34 15.95 50.91
CA MET A 1 -73.81 15.15 49.81
C MET A 1 -72.33 15.54 49.61
N ASN A 2 -71.45 14.80 50.23
CA ASN A 2 -70.04 15.16 50.37
C ASN A 2 -69.18 14.33 49.45
N MET A 3 -68.46 14.98 48.59
CA MET A 3 -67.38 14.36 47.83
C MET A 3 -66.04 14.76 48.46
N LYS A 4 -65.31 13.76 49.01
CA LYS A 4 -64.01 13.92 49.60
C LYS A 4 -62.92 13.77 48.44
N LEU A 5 -62.10 14.78 48.33
CA LEU A 5 -60.91 14.82 47.50
C LEU A 5 -59.80 14.10 48.26
N ILE A 6 -59.25 13.04 47.67
CA ILE A 6 -58.09 12.31 48.19
C ILE A 6 -56.84 12.80 47.43
N TRP A 7 -55.92 13.39 48.19
CA TRP A 7 -54.60 13.75 47.73
C TRP A 7 -53.69 12.52 47.82
N PHE A 8 -53.10 12.11 46.69
CA PHE A 8 -52.01 11.15 46.67
C PHE A 8 -50.65 11.91 46.68
N ASN A 9 -49.98 11.83 47.84
CA ASN A 9 -48.57 12.21 47.97
C ASN A 9 -47.72 11.09 47.36
N THR A 10 -47.09 11.33 46.20
CA THR A 10 -46.06 10.43 45.64
C THR A 10 -44.69 10.87 46.14
N LEU A 11 -44.17 10.10 47.09
CA LEU A 11 -42.81 10.24 47.61
C LEU A 11 -41.81 9.72 46.55
N PHE A 12 -41.07 10.60 45.93
CA PHE A 12 -39.95 10.22 45.06
C PHE A 12 -38.76 9.77 45.92
N LEU A 13 -38.57 8.46 46.02
CA LEU A 13 -37.37 7.86 46.62
C LEU A 13 -36.28 7.85 45.56
N LEU A 14 -35.32 8.77 45.65
CA LEU A 14 -34.08 8.74 44.84
C LEU A 14 -33.19 7.62 45.38
N ILE A 15 -33.23 6.48 44.72
CA ILE A 15 -32.26 5.41 44.93
C ILE A 15 -31.02 5.77 44.11
N PHE A 16 -29.97 6.26 44.76
CA PHE A 16 -28.63 6.28 44.20
C PHE A 16 -28.12 4.85 44.17
N THR A 17 -28.32 4.14 43.09
CA THR A 17 -27.54 2.96 42.76
C THR A 17 -26.22 3.44 42.17
N SER A 18 -25.17 3.31 42.95
CA SER A 18 -23.78 3.36 42.41
C SER A 18 -23.61 2.20 41.45
N CYS A 19 -23.88 2.43 40.19
CA CYS A 19 -23.38 1.57 39.13
C CYS A 19 -21.87 1.75 39.02
N SER A 20 -21.13 0.95 39.79
CA SER A 20 -19.80 0.51 39.36
C SER A 20 -20.01 -0.41 38.16
N GLY A 21 -20.36 0.21 37.04
CA GLY A 21 -20.43 -0.48 35.76
C GLY A 21 -19.04 -0.93 35.40
N LEU A 22 -18.84 -2.24 35.36
CA LEU A 22 -17.83 -2.85 34.51
C LEU A 22 -17.91 -2.13 33.16
N LEU A 23 -16.89 -1.36 32.83
CA LEU A 23 -16.57 -1.01 31.46
C LEU A 23 -16.22 -2.32 30.76
N SER A 24 -17.23 -3.01 30.26
CA SER A 24 -17.06 -3.96 29.18
C SER A 24 -16.42 -3.13 28.06
N SER A 25 -15.16 -3.36 27.82
CA SER A 25 -14.49 -2.95 26.58
C SER A 25 -15.28 -3.65 25.46
N LYS A 26 -16.29 -2.98 24.92
CA LYS A 26 -16.70 -3.27 23.56
C LYS A 26 -15.47 -2.91 22.75
N GLU A 27 -14.76 -3.93 22.25
CA GLU A 27 -13.80 -3.74 21.20
C GLU A 27 -14.49 -2.88 20.15
N ASN A 28 -13.95 -1.67 19.91
CA ASN A 28 -14.50 -0.74 18.93
C ASN A 28 -14.16 -1.32 17.56
N THR A 29 -14.91 -2.31 17.10
CA THR A 29 -14.79 -2.78 15.71
C THR A 29 -15.19 -1.62 14.81
N PRO A 30 -14.30 -1.17 13.91
CA PRO A 30 -14.60 -0.12 12.97
C PRO A 30 -15.84 -0.45 12.14
N TYR A 31 -16.65 0.55 11.81
CA TYR A 31 -17.75 0.36 10.89
C TYR A 31 -17.25 0.11 9.48
N VAL A 32 -18.07 -0.54 8.66
CA VAL A 32 -17.77 -0.77 7.25
C VAL A 32 -18.28 0.40 6.43
N TYR A 33 -17.38 1.15 5.80
CA TYR A 33 -17.74 2.23 4.88
C TYR A 33 -18.00 1.68 3.48
N VAL A 34 -19.11 2.07 2.89
CA VAL A 34 -19.47 1.77 1.49
C VAL A 34 -19.80 3.10 0.79
N SER A 35 -19.09 3.37 -0.32
CA SER A 35 -19.36 4.57 -1.13
C SER A 35 -20.76 4.54 -1.72
N VAL A 36 -21.37 5.71 -1.90
CA VAL A 36 -22.67 5.85 -2.59
C VAL A 36 -22.61 5.40 -4.05
N ASP A 37 -21.42 5.50 -4.68
CA ASP A 37 -21.18 5.13 -6.08
C ASP A 37 -20.65 3.69 -6.21
N ASP A 38 -20.74 2.87 -5.17
CA ASP A 38 -20.09 1.55 -5.09
C ASP A 38 -20.56 0.60 -6.20
N ASN A 39 -21.83 0.71 -6.60
CA ASN A 39 -22.38 -0.10 -7.69
C ASN A 39 -21.75 0.21 -9.07
N ASP A 40 -21.28 1.43 -9.29
CA ASP A 40 -20.61 1.82 -10.53
C ASP A 40 -19.26 1.12 -10.63
N TYR A 41 -18.55 0.96 -9.49
CA TYR A 41 -17.27 0.25 -9.43
C TYR A 41 -17.40 -1.27 -9.53
N GLU A 42 -18.54 -1.82 -9.14
CA GLU A 42 -18.83 -3.26 -9.31
C GLU A 42 -18.71 -3.72 -10.75
N ASN A 43 -19.18 -2.91 -11.71
CA ASN A 43 -19.20 -3.24 -13.12
C ASN A 43 -18.12 -2.53 -13.94
N MET A 44 -17.21 -1.82 -13.27
CA MET A 44 -16.10 -1.11 -13.89
C MET A 44 -14.98 -2.08 -14.28
N GLU A 45 -14.35 -1.85 -15.42
CA GLU A 45 -13.17 -2.59 -15.87
C GLU A 45 -11.87 -2.00 -15.29
N ALA A 46 -10.81 -2.80 -15.25
CA ALA A 46 -9.51 -2.41 -14.73
C ALA A 46 -8.92 -1.16 -15.41
N LEU A 47 -9.08 -1.01 -16.73
CA LEU A 47 -8.62 0.18 -17.47
C LEU A 47 -9.44 1.45 -17.16
N GLN A 48 -10.71 1.29 -16.83
CA GLN A 48 -11.54 2.41 -16.38
C GLN A 48 -11.16 2.80 -14.95
N LEU A 49 -10.87 1.79 -14.10
CA LEU A 49 -10.44 2.02 -12.73
C LEU A 49 -9.15 2.84 -12.67
N THR A 50 -8.09 2.45 -13.42
CA THR A 50 -6.82 3.18 -13.41
C THR A 50 -6.99 4.64 -13.80
N LYS A 51 -7.91 4.93 -14.74
CA LYS A 51 -8.22 6.31 -15.11
C LYS A 51 -8.85 7.09 -13.97
N VAL A 52 -9.87 6.54 -13.29
CA VAL A 52 -10.58 7.26 -12.21
C VAL A 52 -9.79 7.29 -10.91
N MET A 53 -8.83 6.40 -10.72
CA MET A 53 -7.85 6.47 -9.62
C MET A 53 -6.87 7.62 -9.77
N GLY A 54 -6.74 8.19 -10.98
CA GLY A 54 -6.00 9.41 -11.25
C GLY A 54 -4.57 9.39 -10.72
N ASN A 55 -4.31 10.17 -9.69
CA ASN A 55 -3.01 10.36 -9.06
C ASN A 55 -3.06 9.94 -7.59
N GLY A 56 -2.02 9.26 -7.10
CA GLY A 56 -2.01 8.67 -5.77
C GLY A 56 -0.78 8.97 -4.93
N ILE A 57 -0.90 8.62 -3.65
CA ILE A 57 0.16 8.75 -2.65
C ILE A 57 0.24 7.50 -1.77
N ASN A 58 1.44 7.13 -1.33
CA ASN A 58 1.63 6.10 -0.32
C ASN A 58 1.59 6.69 1.08
N LEU A 59 0.95 6.01 2.03
CA LEU A 59 1.05 6.27 3.47
C LEU A 59 2.25 5.46 4.01
N GLY A 60 3.46 5.79 3.54
CA GLY A 60 4.66 5.01 3.81
C GLY A 60 5.23 5.20 5.23
N ASN A 61 6.01 4.23 5.69
CA ASN A 61 6.64 4.17 7.01
C ASN A 61 5.66 4.24 8.19
N THR A 62 4.42 3.77 7.99
CA THR A 62 3.37 3.70 9.01
C THR A 62 3.05 2.25 9.37
N MET A 63 1.97 1.69 8.84
CA MET A 63 1.60 0.30 9.11
C MET A 63 2.53 -0.72 8.42
N ASP A 64 3.32 -0.28 7.45
CA ASP A 64 4.41 -1.06 6.85
C ASP A 64 5.68 -1.11 7.70
N ALA A 65 5.86 -0.19 8.65
CA ALA A 65 7.04 -0.18 9.50
C ALA A 65 7.13 -1.48 10.30
N CYS A 66 8.31 -2.11 10.29
CA CYS A 66 8.53 -3.41 10.93
C CYS A 66 9.75 -3.40 11.83
N GLY A 67 9.84 -4.42 12.70
CA GLY A 67 10.98 -4.61 13.59
C GLY A 67 12.19 -5.16 12.83
N GLY A 68 13.37 -4.69 13.22
CA GLY A 68 14.63 -5.17 12.66
C GLY A 68 15.79 -4.92 13.59
N GLY A 69 17.00 -5.28 13.17
CA GLY A 69 18.19 -5.22 14.01
C GLY A 69 18.51 -3.83 14.58
N TRP A 70 17.98 -2.76 14.00
CA TRP A 70 18.24 -1.38 14.41
C TRP A 70 17.19 -0.75 15.32
N ILE A 71 15.92 -1.24 15.31
CA ILE A 71 14.86 -0.75 16.21
C ILE A 71 14.28 -1.84 17.13
N GLY A 72 14.66 -3.09 16.92
CA GLY A 72 14.13 -4.24 17.65
C GLY A 72 12.66 -4.52 17.39
N PHE A 73 12.20 -5.66 17.91
CA PHE A 73 10.79 -6.04 17.82
C PHE A 73 9.97 -5.36 18.91
N LYS A 74 8.78 -4.89 18.57
CA LYS A 74 7.84 -4.28 19.51
C LYS A 74 7.01 -5.35 20.20
N LYS A 75 6.64 -5.09 21.44
CA LYS A 75 5.74 -5.98 22.20
C LYS A 75 4.28 -5.73 21.88
N ASP A 76 3.92 -4.48 21.64
CA ASP A 76 2.60 -4.08 21.19
C ASP A 76 2.65 -3.82 19.68
N PRO A 77 1.87 -4.53 18.86
CA PRO A 77 1.88 -4.34 17.41
C PRO A 77 1.48 -2.92 16.98
N LEU A 78 0.71 -2.20 17.80
CA LEU A 78 0.34 -0.82 17.50
C LEU A 78 1.52 0.17 17.59
N GLU A 79 2.62 -0.19 18.27
CA GLU A 79 3.82 0.65 18.32
C GLU A 79 4.55 0.73 16.97
N TYR A 80 4.28 -0.21 16.04
CA TYR A 80 4.92 -0.18 14.73
C TYR A 80 4.48 1.01 13.89
N GLU A 81 3.25 1.49 14.00
CA GLU A 81 2.70 2.58 13.21
C GLU A 81 3.57 3.85 13.19
N HIS A 82 4.38 4.07 14.23
CA HIS A 82 5.23 5.25 14.36
C HIS A 82 6.71 4.96 14.62
N CYS A 83 7.10 3.68 14.64
CA CYS A 83 8.47 3.31 15.01
C CYS A 83 9.54 3.76 13.99
N TRP A 84 9.15 4.04 12.75
CA TRP A 84 10.03 4.62 11.71
C TRP A 84 9.91 6.14 11.59
N GLY A 85 9.37 6.80 12.63
CA GLY A 85 9.35 8.26 12.76
C GLY A 85 8.19 8.94 12.05
N MET A 86 7.21 8.18 11.55
CA MET A 86 5.93 8.73 11.13
C MET A 86 5.10 9.08 12.35
N PRO A 87 4.25 10.11 12.26
CA PRO A 87 3.24 10.33 13.27
C PRO A 87 2.17 9.23 13.19
N GLU A 88 1.44 9.01 14.27
CA GLU A 88 0.22 8.20 14.25
C GLU A 88 -0.76 8.78 13.24
N THR A 89 -1.32 7.95 12.38
CA THR A 89 -2.19 8.39 11.30
C THR A 89 -3.47 9.03 11.83
N GLN A 90 -3.85 10.17 11.26
CA GLN A 90 -5.03 10.94 11.63
C GLN A 90 -5.99 11.09 10.44
N LYS A 91 -7.29 11.12 10.72
CA LYS A 91 -8.33 11.28 9.69
C LYS A 91 -8.11 12.48 8.78
N VAL A 92 -7.67 13.61 9.34
CA VAL A 92 -7.43 14.86 8.62
C VAL A 92 -6.39 14.71 7.51
N MET A 93 -5.47 13.75 7.62
CA MET A 93 -4.45 13.48 6.59
C MET A 93 -5.10 13.11 5.26
N PHE A 94 -6.14 12.29 5.28
CA PHE A 94 -6.83 11.85 4.05
C PHE A 94 -7.63 12.97 3.40
N THR A 95 -8.25 13.83 4.18
CA THR A 95 -8.88 15.06 3.66
C THR A 95 -7.84 15.95 2.99
N ALA A 96 -6.67 16.13 3.62
CA ALA A 96 -5.58 16.91 3.07
C ALA A 96 -4.98 16.27 1.79
N TYR A 97 -4.88 14.93 1.71
CA TYR A 97 -4.48 14.25 0.46
C TYR A 97 -5.45 14.55 -0.67
N LYS A 98 -6.77 14.46 -0.41
CA LYS A 98 -7.79 14.79 -1.42
C LYS A 98 -7.70 16.24 -1.87
N GLU A 99 -7.55 17.18 -0.95
CA GLU A 99 -7.40 18.62 -1.24
C GLU A 99 -6.11 18.94 -2.02
N ALA A 100 -5.05 18.15 -1.80
CA ALA A 100 -3.80 18.25 -2.53
C ALA A 100 -3.87 17.69 -3.97
N GLY A 101 -4.97 17.04 -4.34
CA GLY A 101 -5.19 16.51 -5.69
C GLY A 101 -4.85 15.03 -5.84
N PHE A 102 -4.81 14.27 -4.75
CA PHE A 102 -4.72 12.82 -4.83
C PHE A 102 -6.12 12.21 -4.90
N ASP A 103 -6.28 11.22 -5.77
CA ASP A 103 -7.53 10.47 -5.95
C ASP A 103 -7.47 9.08 -5.32
N CYS A 104 -6.26 8.60 -5.01
CA CYS A 104 -6.06 7.31 -4.33
C CYS A 104 -4.91 7.37 -3.31
N VAL A 105 -4.96 6.43 -2.35
CA VAL A 105 -3.90 6.21 -1.37
C VAL A 105 -3.57 4.72 -1.30
N ARG A 106 -2.27 4.39 -1.25
CA ARG A 106 -1.80 3.05 -0.92
C ARG A 106 -1.45 3.03 0.56
N ILE A 107 -2.01 2.08 1.30
CA ILE A 107 -1.78 1.85 2.72
C ILE A 107 -0.99 0.55 2.84
N PRO A 108 0.34 0.65 2.87
CA PRO A 108 1.19 -0.52 3.03
C PRO A 108 1.10 -1.04 4.47
N VAL A 109 1.06 -2.38 4.63
CA VAL A 109 0.89 -3.02 5.94
C VAL A 109 1.82 -4.24 6.05
N SER A 110 2.54 -4.35 7.16
CA SER A 110 3.30 -5.54 7.54
C SER A 110 2.49 -6.34 8.58
N TRP A 111 1.84 -7.39 8.13
CA TRP A 111 0.89 -8.18 8.94
C TRP A 111 1.59 -9.07 9.96
N LEU A 112 2.81 -9.55 9.67
CA LEU A 112 3.60 -10.36 10.60
C LEU A 112 3.92 -9.64 11.91
N ASN A 113 3.91 -8.31 11.92
CA ASN A 113 4.04 -7.51 13.14
C ASN A 113 2.98 -7.86 14.20
N ALA A 114 1.82 -8.34 13.77
CA ALA A 114 0.66 -8.59 14.61
C ALA A 114 0.39 -10.09 14.83
N MET A 115 1.36 -10.97 14.51
CA MET A 115 1.27 -12.43 14.65
C MET A 115 2.33 -12.95 15.60
N ASP A 116 2.03 -14.02 16.34
CA ASP A 116 3.02 -14.73 17.17
C ASP A 116 3.63 -15.93 16.40
N ILE A 117 4.31 -15.60 15.30
CA ILE A 117 4.95 -16.59 14.43
C ILE A 117 6.00 -17.45 15.13
N ALA A 118 6.63 -16.94 16.19
CA ALA A 118 7.62 -17.67 16.99
C ALA A 118 7.00 -18.92 17.63
N ASN A 119 5.71 -18.83 17.99
CA ASN A 119 4.94 -19.96 18.57
C ASN A 119 4.04 -20.65 17.53
N GLY A 120 4.14 -20.28 16.25
CA GLY A 120 3.33 -20.84 15.16
C GLY A 120 1.88 -20.37 15.17
N ASP A 121 1.59 -19.24 15.81
CA ASP A 121 0.28 -18.59 15.79
C ASP A 121 0.28 -17.46 14.74
N TYR A 122 -0.40 -17.70 13.65
CA TYR A 122 -0.59 -16.76 12.55
C TYR A 122 -1.90 -15.97 12.65
N THR A 123 -2.48 -15.88 13.85
CA THR A 123 -3.66 -15.04 14.11
C THR A 123 -3.23 -13.57 14.22
N ILE A 124 -3.81 -12.71 13.38
CA ILE A 124 -3.58 -11.27 13.43
C ILE A 124 -4.23 -10.71 14.71
N ASP A 125 -3.48 -9.96 15.52
CA ASP A 125 -4.03 -9.23 16.67
C ASP A 125 -5.22 -8.36 16.22
N SER A 126 -6.37 -8.57 16.83
CA SER A 126 -7.62 -7.88 16.48
C SER A 126 -7.50 -6.35 16.59
N ARG A 127 -6.68 -5.84 17.51
CA ARG A 127 -6.44 -4.40 17.65
C ARG A 127 -5.70 -3.83 16.43
N TYR A 128 -4.77 -4.60 15.87
CA TYR A 128 -3.99 -4.18 14.70
C TYR A 128 -4.85 -4.11 13.45
N ILE A 129 -5.59 -5.18 13.13
CA ILE A 129 -6.50 -5.16 11.96
C ILE A 129 -7.61 -4.12 12.11
N ASN A 130 -8.12 -3.88 13.33
CA ASN A 130 -9.07 -2.82 13.61
C ASN A 130 -8.47 -1.42 13.40
N ARG A 131 -7.18 -1.23 13.73
CA ARG A 131 -6.47 0.03 13.45
C ARG A 131 -6.32 0.26 11.95
N VAL A 132 -5.89 -0.75 11.20
CA VAL A 132 -5.83 -0.71 9.73
C VAL A 132 -7.19 -0.38 9.14
N ALA A 133 -8.24 -1.04 9.62
CA ALA A 133 -9.62 -0.78 9.17
C ALA A 133 -10.09 0.66 9.45
N THR A 134 -9.69 1.23 10.58
CA THR A 134 -9.96 2.64 10.90
C THR A 134 -9.30 3.56 9.88
N ILE A 135 -8.04 3.31 9.54
CA ILE A 135 -7.27 4.08 8.56
C ILE A 135 -7.91 3.96 7.17
N VAL A 136 -8.27 2.74 6.75
CA VAL A 136 -8.97 2.48 5.47
C VAL A 136 -10.30 3.24 5.42
N ASN A 137 -11.10 3.21 6.48
CA ASN A 137 -12.37 3.94 6.53
C ASN A 137 -12.17 5.45 6.36
N TRP A 138 -11.17 6.04 7.02
CA TRP A 138 -10.88 7.48 6.89
C TRP A 138 -10.51 7.86 5.45
N ALA A 139 -9.75 7.01 4.76
CA ALA A 139 -9.42 7.23 3.37
C ALA A 139 -10.65 7.14 2.44
N LEU A 140 -11.50 6.12 2.64
CA LEU A 140 -12.73 5.95 1.89
C LEU A 140 -13.74 7.09 2.14
N GLU A 141 -13.84 7.58 3.38
CA GLU A 141 -14.67 8.73 3.75
C GLU A 141 -14.19 10.04 3.10
N ALA A 142 -12.89 10.17 2.86
CA ALA A 142 -12.31 11.27 2.11
C ALA A 142 -12.48 11.13 0.59
N ASP A 143 -13.26 10.15 0.14
CA ASP A 143 -13.50 9.84 -1.28
C ASP A 143 -12.22 9.45 -2.06
N LEU A 144 -11.30 8.74 -1.39
CA LEU A 144 -10.10 8.18 -2.01
C LEU A 144 -10.33 6.70 -2.39
N PHE A 145 -9.72 6.25 -3.48
CA PHE A 145 -9.47 4.84 -3.68
C PHE A 145 -8.37 4.38 -2.73
N VAL A 146 -8.42 3.13 -2.28
CA VAL A 146 -7.47 2.58 -1.32
C VAL A 146 -6.86 1.31 -1.86
N ILE A 147 -5.52 1.22 -1.86
CA ILE A 147 -4.79 -0.03 -2.10
C ILE A 147 -4.26 -0.50 -0.74
N LEU A 148 -4.61 -1.73 -0.37
CA LEU A 148 -4.17 -2.39 0.87
C LEU A 148 -3.38 -3.64 0.50
N ASN A 149 -2.17 -3.80 1.07
CA ASN A 149 -1.27 -4.89 0.70
C ASN A 149 -0.67 -5.64 1.91
N ASP A 150 0.19 -6.61 1.59
CA ASP A 150 1.21 -7.18 2.45
C ASP A 150 2.58 -6.61 2.03
N HIS A 151 3.26 -5.84 2.93
CA HIS A 151 4.35 -4.95 2.48
C HIS A 151 5.76 -5.46 2.81
N HIS A 152 6.23 -5.39 4.04
CA HIS A 152 7.61 -5.75 4.42
C HIS A 152 7.73 -7.14 5.06
N ASP A 153 6.81 -8.02 4.81
CA ASP A 153 6.79 -9.38 5.32
C ASP A 153 7.62 -10.32 4.41
N TYR A 154 8.90 -10.01 4.23
CA TYR A 154 9.80 -10.73 3.32
C TYR A 154 10.10 -12.16 3.78
N GLU A 155 10.08 -12.40 5.09
CA GLU A 155 10.52 -13.64 5.68
C GLU A 155 9.73 -14.85 5.22
N TRP A 156 8.40 -14.72 5.12
CA TRP A 156 7.57 -15.82 4.67
C TRP A 156 7.62 -16.02 3.16
N CYS A 157 7.84 -14.95 2.40
CA CYS A 157 7.90 -15.03 0.93
C CYS A 157 9.08 -15.88 0.46
N ALA A 158 10.20 -15.81 1.20
CA ALA A 158 11.38 -16.62 0.91
C ALA A 158 11.16 -18.14 1.12
N LEU A 159 10.10 -18.54 1.83
CA LEU A 159 9.72 -19.94 1.96
C LEU A 159 9.18 -20.55 0.66
N PHE A 160 8.77 -19.75 -0.32
CA PHE A 160 8.26 -20.26 -1.60
C PHE A 160 9.33 -20.86 -2.50
N GLY A 161 10.56 -20.37 -2.42
CA GLY A 161 11.66 -20.83 -3.27
C GLY A 161 12.00 -22.31 -3.09
N PRO A 162 12.39 -22.74 -1.87
CA PRO A 162 12.67 -24.16 -1.61
C PRO A 162 11.38 -24.98 -1.58
N GLU A 163 11.42 -26.16 -2.23
CA GLU A 163 10.25 -27.04 -2.31
C GLU A 163 9.81 -27.54 -0.91
N GLU A 164 10.77 -27.83 -0.04
CA GLU A 164 10.54 -28.35 1.32
C GLU A 164 9.89 -27.36 2.28
N THR A 165 9.92 -26.07 2.00
CA THR A 165 9.30 -25.02 2.84
C THR A 165 8.03 -24.43 2.24
N ARG A 166 7.68 -24.78 1.02
CA ARG A 166 6.56 -24.19 0.27
C ARG A 166 5.21 -24.40 0.94
N GLU A 167 4.99 -25.53 1.61
CA GLU A 167 3.76 -25.77 2.38
C GLU A 167 3.61 -24.75 3.53
N GLU A 168 4.70 -24.41 4.21
CA GLU A 168 4.70 -23.38 5.25
C GLU A 168 4.47 -21.98 4.66
N ALA A 169 5.04 -21.70 3.49
CA ALA A 169 4.78 -20.44 2.78
C ALA A 169 3.28 -20.23 2.52
N TYR A 170 2.61 -21.28 1.99
CA TYR A 170 1.16 -21.22 1.77
C TYR A 170 0.38 -21.07 3.07
N ARG A 171 0.82 -21.70 4.16
CA ARG A 171 0.16 -21.57 5.47
C ARG A 171 0.19 -20.12 5.96
N VAL A 172 1.31 -19.40 5.82
CA VAL A 172 1.42 -17.99 6.20
C VAL A 172 0.61 -17.11 5.26
N PHE A 173 0.71 -17.37 3.96
CA PHE A 173 -0.07 -16.66 2.94
C PHE A 173 -1.59 -16.80 3.20
N ASP A 174 -2.04 -18.00 3.49
CA ASP A 174 -3.42 -18.28 3.84
C ASP A 174 -3.84 -17.54 5.10
N ALA A 175 -3.00 -17.58 6.13
CA ALA A 175 -3.30 -16.89 7.38
C ALA A 175 -3.47 -15.38 7.20
N ILE A 176 -2.67 -14.74 6.34
CA ILE A 176 -2.83 -13.31 6.01
C ILE A 176 -4.12 -13.09 5.24
N TRP A 177 -4.26 -13.72 4.07
CA TRP A 177 -5.33 -13.39 3.14
C TRP A 177 -6.70 -13.95 3.51
N ASP A 178 -6.78 -15.02 4.33
CA ASP A 178 -8.06 -15.47 4.92
C ASP A 178 -8.58 -14.45 5.93
N GLN A 179 -7.71 -13.92 6.78
CA GLN A 179 -8.11 -12.94 7.80
C GLN A 179 -8.39 -11.58 7.17
N VAL A 180 -7.45 -11.03 6.39
CA VAL A 180 -7.59 -9.72 5.75
C VAL A 180 -8.74 -9.72 4.74
N GLY A 181 -8.75 -10.70 3.83
CA GLY A 181 -9.79 -10.77 2.81
C GLY A 181 -11.18 -10.97 3.40
N THR A 182 -11.34 -11.80 4.44
CA THR A 182 -12.62 -11.99 5.13
C THR A 182 -13.05 -10.76 5.91
N TYR A 183 -12.12 -10.10 6.60
CA TYR A 183 -12.41 -8.90 7.38
C TYR A 183 -12.95 -7.77 6.50
N PHE A 184 -12.32 -7.55 5.34
CA PHE A 184 -12.65 -6.46 4.43
C PHE A 184 -13.61 -6.85 3.29
N LYS A 185 -14.18 -8.05 3.27
CA LYS A 185 -14.97 -8.57 2.15
C LYS A 185 -16.17 -7.71 1.74
N ASP A 186 -16.76 -7.00 2.70
CA ASP A 186 -17.97 -6.19 2.49
C ASP A 186 -17.66 -4.67 2.33
N TYR A 187 -16.38 -4.29 2.38
CA TYR A 187 -15.94 -2.92 2.14
C TYR A 187 -16.16 -2.52 0.67
N SER A 188 -16.25 -1.21 0.44
CA SER A 188 -16.43 -0.63 -0.90
C SER A 188 -15.48 -1.25 -1.94
N TYR A 189 -15.91 -1.28 -3.21
CA TYR A 189 -15.07 -1.64 -4.35
C TYR A 189 -13.94 -0.63 -4.62
N LYS A 190 -13.96 0.56 -3.97
CA LYS A 190 -12.80 1.47 -3.92
C LYS A 190 -11.62 0.92 -3.13
N LEU A 191 -11.81 -0.14 -2.33
CA LEU A 191 -10.73 -0.86 -1.67
C LEU A 191 -10.21 -1.97 -2.60
N ILE A 192 -8.97 -1.86 -3.01
CA ILE A 192 -8.23 -2.79 -3.87
C ILE A 192 -7.28 -3.59 -2.99
N PHE A 193 -7.16 -4.90 -3.21
CA PHE A 193 -6.17 -5.72 -2.53
C PHE A 193 -4.96 -5.98 -3.42
N GLU A 194 -3.77 -5.70 -2.91
CA GLU A 194 -2.48 -5.98 -3.55
C GLU A 194 -1.82 -7.15 -2.83
N ALA A 195 -1.53 -8.22 -3.57
CA ALA A 195 -1.14 -9.52 -3.03
C ALA A 195 0.16 -9.49 -2.21
N ALA A 196 1.11 -8.68 -2.56
CA ALA A 196 2.37 -8.42 -1.89
C ALA A 196 3.01 -7.13 -2.43
N ASN A 197 4.12 -6.70 -1.83
CA ASN A 197 4.92 -5.56 -2.29
C ASN A 197 5.98 -6.00 -3.33
N GLU A 198 7.26 -5.87 -3.00
CA GLU A 198 8.42 -6.14 -3.87
C GLU A 198 8.98 -7.56 -3.74
N GLN A 199 8.30 -8.43 -2.98
CA GLN A 199 8.83 -9.74 -2.62
C GLN A 199 8.77 -10.78 -3.73
N TRP A 200 7.87 -10.61 -4.71
CA TRP A 200 7.66 -11.61 -5.77
C TRP A 200 8.75 -11.52 -6.84
N GLY A 201 9.65 -12.48 -6.82
CA GLY A 201 10.80 -12.55 -7.70
C GLY A 201 12.03 -13.08 -6.99
N ALA A 202 13.09 -12.30 -6.93
CA ALA A 202 14.32 -12.68 -6.23
C ALA A 202 14.08 -12.92 -4.72
N GLY A 203 13.07 -12.28 -4.13
CA GLY A 203 12.69 -12.47 -2.73
C GLY A 203 12.34 -13.90 -2.34
N PHE A 204 11.91 -14.75 -3.28
CA PHE A 204 11.62 -16.17 -3.02
C PHE A 204 12.83 -17.00 -2.57
N TYR A 205 14.03 -16.47 -2.73
CA TYR A 205 15.28 -17.20 -2.46
C TYR A 205 16.20 -16.45 -1.48
N HIS A 206 15.71 -15.41 -0.81
CA HIS A 206 16.50 -14.73 0.21
C HIS A 206 16.59 -15.57 1.48
N ALA A 207 17.77 -15.56 2.13
CA ALA A 207 17.92 -16.15 3.46
C ALA A 207 17.09 -15.35 4.48
N PHE A 208 16.40 -16.04 5.38
CA PHE A 208 15.50 -15.42 6.35
C PHE A 208 15.44 -16.19 7.67
N SER A 209 14.86 -15.57 8.69
CA SER A 209 14.63 -16.16 9.99
C SER A 209 13.18 -15.93 10.43
N ILE A 210 12.46 -17.00 10.72
CA ILE A 210 11.11 -16.94 11.30
C ILE A 210 11.12 -17.64 12.64
N GLY A 211 10.56 -17.00 13.66
CA GLY A 211 10.44 -17.59 15.00
C GLY A 211 11.76 -18.03 15.60
N GLY A 212 12.86 -17.38 15.25
CA GLY A 212 14.22 -17.75 15.69
C GLY A 212 14.81 -18.95 14.97
N LYS A 213 14.10 -19.54 14.00
CA LYS A 213 14.61 -20.60 13.12
C LYS A 213 15.16 -19.97 11.84
N ASN A 214 16.44 -20.22 11.55
CA ASN A 214 17.07 -19.76 10.31
C ASN A 214 16.74 -20.75 9.18
N TYR A 215 16.30 -20.18 8.08
CA TYR A 215 16.11 -20.88 6.82
C TYR A 215 17.12 -20.31 5.83
N THR A 216 18.00 -21.14 5.32
CA THR A 216 18.91 -20.82 4.25
C THR A 216 18.46 -21.58 3.03
N SER A 217 18.19 -20.88 1.95
CA SER A 217 18.06 -21.55 0.65
C SER A 217 19.43 -22.07 0.27
N ASP A 218 19.59 -23.37 0.02
CA ASP A 218 20.81 -23.94 -0.59
C ASP A 218 21.08 -23.37 -1.99
N THR A 219 20.10 -22.64 -2.50
CA THR A 219 20.15 -21.91 -3.78
C THR A 219 20.32 -20.42 -3.58
N GLU A 220 20.94 -19.98 -2.49
CA GLU A 220 21.47 -18.62 -2.45
C GLU A 220 22.51 -18.47 -3.56
N VAL A 221 22.02 -18.60 -4.78
CA VAL A 221 22.72 -18.13 -5.95
C VAL A 221 22.88 -16.66 -5.65
N SER A 222 24.12 -16.22 -5.46
CA SER A 222 24.42 -14.81 -5.57
C SER A 222 23.97 -14.41 -6.99
N VAL A 223 22.69 -14.06 -7.10
CA VAL A 223 21.99 -13.72 -8.36
C VAL A 223 22.79 -12.71 -9.15
N TRP A 224 23.55 -11.89 -8.45
CA TRP A 224 24.39 -10.82 -8.94
C TRP A 224 25.79 -11.28 -9.40
N SER A 225 26.22 -12.50 -9.08
CA SER A 225 27.53 -13.05 -9.44
C SER A 225 27.48 -14.29 -10.32
N SER A 226 26.29 -14.76 -10.67
CA SER A 226 26.11 -15.95 -11.50
C SER A 226 26.29 -15.66 -12.99
N SER A 227 26.57 -16.71 -13.78
CA SER A 227 26.59 -16.61 -15.25
C SER A 227 25.19 -16.20 -15.76
N ALA A 228 25.13 -15.61 -16.95
CA ALA A 228 23.87 -15.23 -17.58
C ALA A 228 22.90 -16.43 -17.75
N ALA A 229 23.43 -17.64 -17.94
CA ALA A 229 22.64 -18.87 -18.05
C ALA A 229 22.01 -19.26 -16.69
N ASP A 230 22.80 -19.18 -15.61
CA ASP A 230 22.31 -19.48 -14.25
C ASP A 230 21.28 -18.43 -13.81
N PHE A 231 21.49 -17.17 -14.13
CA PHE A 231 20.53 -16.11 -13.88
C PHE A 231 19.21 -16.35 -14.62
N THR A 232 19.26 -16.75 -15.88
CA THR A 232 18.05 -17.07 -16.66
C THR A 232 17.30 -18.26 -16.06
N ALA A 233 18.02 -19.31 -15.64
CA ALA A 233 17.42 -20.48 -15.00
C ALA A 233 16.77 -20.11 -13.65
N PHE A 234 17.42 -19.27 -12.88
CA PHE A 234 16.88 -18.71 -11.64
C PHE A 234 15.61 -17.90 -11.89
N GLN A 235 15.64 -16.97 -12.85
CA GLN A 235 14.46 -16.18 -13.21
C GLN A 235 13.28 -17.06 -13.65
N ASN A 236 13.51 -18.12 -14.41
CA ASN A 236 12.45 -19.02 -14.83
C ASN A 236 11.72 -19.62 -13.63
N LYS A 237 12.47 -20.08 -12.61
CA LYS A 237 11.88 -20.59 -11.37
C LYS A 237 11.03 -19.52 -10.65
N CYS A 238 11.53 -18.27 -10.60
CA CYS A 238 10.76 -17.19 -10.01
C CYS A 238 9.46 -16.91 -10.78
N TYR A 239 9.49 -16.91 -12.12
CA TYR A 239 8.28 -16.73 -12.93
C TYR A 239 7.27 -17.86 -12.73
N ASP A 240 7.75 -19.12 -12.63
CA ASP A 240 6.88 -20.27 -12.37
C ASP A 240 6.17 -20.14 -11.00
N ILE A 241 6.90 -19.69 -9.97
CA ILE A 241 6.35 -19.45 -8.65
C ILE A 241 5.35 -18.28 -8.67
N ILE A 242 5.67 -17.19 -9.36
CA ILE A 242 4.75 -16.03 -9.51
C ILE A 242 3.44 -16.45 -10.17
N GLU A 243 3.51 -17.24 -11.24
CA GLU A 243 2.31 -17.76 -11.93
C GLU A 243 1.45 -18.61 -10.97
N GLU A 244 2.08 -19.50 -10.21
CA GLU A 244 1.40 -20.37 -9.23
C GLU A 244 0.73 -19.56 -8.11
N ILE A 245 1.48 -18.69 -7.42
CA ILE A 245 0.97 -17.89 -6.30
C ILE A 245 -0.08 -16.89 -6.77
N GLY A 246 0.14 -16.25 -7.94
CA GLY A 246 -0.82 -15.29 -8.48
C GLY A 246 -2.17 -15.92 -8.76
N GLN A 247 -2.19 -17.11 -9.35
CA GLN A 247 -3.43 -17.86 -9.55
C GLN A 247 -4.06 -18.26 -8.22
N TYR A 248 -3.27 -18.80 -7.29
CA TYR A 248 -3.73 -19.18 -5.97
C TYR A 248 -4.38 -18.00 -5.22
N TYR A 249 -3.76 -16.80 -5.28
CA TYR A 249 -4.29 -15.58 -4.67
C TYR A 249 -5.66 -15.19 -5.22
N VAL A 250 -5.79 -15.14 -6.54
CA VAL A 250 -7.07 -14.79 -7.17
C VAL A 250 -8.16 -15.76 -6.76
N ASP A 251 -7.91 -17.07 -6.89
CA ASP A 251 -8.88 -18.12 -6.54
C ASP A 251 -9.31 -18.03 -5.07
N LYS A 252 -8.33 -17.79 -4.18
CA LYS A 252 -8.56 -17.65 -2.75
C LYS A 252 -9.45 -16.47 -2.41
N ILE A 253 -9.15 -15.29 -2.93
CA ILE A 253 -9.95 -14.10 -2.64
C ILE A 253 -11.35 -14.22 -3.24
N ARG A 254 -11.49 -14.76 -4.44
CA ARG A 254 -12.81 -15.00 -5.08
C ARG A 254 -13.67 -15.97 -4.28
N ALA A 255 -13.08 -17.03 -3.73
CA ALA A 255 -13.77 -18.04 -2.92
C ALA A 255 -14.36 -17.49 -1.60
N GLN A 256 -13.86 -16.37 -1.08
CA GLN A 256 -14.38 -15.75 0.15
C GLN A 256 -15.78 -15.14 -0.02
N GLY A 257 -16.24 -14.93 -1.24
CA GLY A 257 -17.55 -14.37 -1.52
C GLY A 257 -17.70 -12.89 -1.19
N GLY A 258 -18.96 -12.42 -1.03
CA GLY A 258 -19.24 -11.00 -0.81
C GLY A 258 -18.70 -10.15 -1.96
N LYS A 259 -18.24 -8.93 -1.67
CA LYS A 259 -17.66 -8.06 -2.69
C LYS A 259 -16.30 -8.54 -3.21
N ASN A 260 -15.66 -9.50 -2.53
CA ASN A 260 -14.40 -10.08 -3.00
C ASN A 260 -14.56 -10.84 -4.34
N VAL A 261 -15.78 -11.27 -4.70
CA VAL A 261 -16.04 -11.88 -6.01
C VAL A 261 -15.71 -10.92 -7.17
N LYS A 262 -15.98 -9.62 -7.00
CA LYS A 262 -15.76 -8.59 -8.03
C LYS A 262 -14.75 -7.51 -7.64
N ARG A 263 -14.11 -7.62 -6.47
CA ARG A 263 -13.09 -6.68 -6.02
C ARG A 263 -11.92 -6.65 -6.99
N PHE A 264 -11.37 -5.47 -7.25
CA PHE A 264 -10.13 -5.35 -7.99
C PHE A 264 -8.97 -5.95 -7.20
N LEU A 265 -8.17 -6.77 -7.89
CA LEU A 265 -6.99 -7.41 -7.31
C LEU A 265 -5.75 -6.96 -8.07
N LEU A 266 -4.72 -6.60 -7.32
CA LEU A 266 -3.46 -6.07 -7.82
C LEU A 266 -2.35 -7.11 -7.61
N MET A 267 -1.75 -7.54 -8.73
CA MET A 267 -0.67 -8.53 -8.74
C MET A 267 0.67 -7.80 -8.72
N PRO A 268 1.58 -8.06 -7.78
CA PRO A 268 2.93 -7.52 -7.87
C PRO A 268 3.65 -8.07 -9.09
N GLY A 269 4.35 -7.19 -9.80
CA GLY A 269 5.28 -7.60 -10.86
C GLY A 269 6.50 -8.31 -10.30
N TYR A 270 7.28 -8.96 -11.17
CA TYR A 270 8.56 -9.54 -10.77
C TYR A 270 9.48 -8.44 -10.20
N ASP A 271 9.85 -8.50 -8.90
CA ASP A 271 10.58 -7.47 -8.15
C ASP A 271 9.97 -6.06 -8.35
N THR A 272 8.69 -5.96 -8.71
CA THR A 272 8.01 -4.75 -9.19
C THR A 272 8.74 -3.99 -10.32
N SER A 273 9.72 -4.63 -10.95
CA SER A 273 10.49 -4.08 -12.07
C SER A 273 9.67 -4.06 -13.35
N MET A 274 9.57 -2.90 -14.01
CA MET A 274 8.90 -2.80 -15.31
C MET A 274 9.50 -3.76 -16.34
N THR A 275 10.83 -3.86 -16.41
CA THR A 275 11.53 -4.71 -17.38
C THR A 275 11.26 -6.20 -17.15
N TYR A 276 11.36 -6.66 -15.91
CA TYR A 276 11.12 -8.08 -15.61
C TYR A 276 9.62 -8.43 -15.67
N THR A 277 8.78 -7.52 -15.29
CA THR A 277 7.31 -7.70 -15.38
C THR A 277 6.84 -7.70 -16.83
N ALA A 278 7.43 -6.87 -17.70
CA ALA A 278 7.12 -6.85 -19.13
C ALA A 278 7.62 -8.08 -19.89
N ASP A 279 8.51 -8.90 -19.31
CA ASP A 279 8.94 -10.17 -19.91
C ASP A 279 7.75 -11.11 -20.12
N ARG A 280 7.72 -11.82 -21.25
CA ARG A 280 6.60 -12.72 -21.61
C ARG A 280 6.46 -13.93 -20.69
N ARG A 281 7.46 -14.24 -19.88
CA ARG A 281 7.39 -15.27 -18.83
C ARG A 281 6.49 -14.86 -17.67
N TYR A 282 6.36 -13.55 -17.41
CA TYR A 282 5.36 -13.07 -16.44
C TYR A 282 3.96 -13.20 -17.04
N LYS A 283 3.08 -13.91 -16.37
CA LYS A 283 1.71 -14.13 -16.80
C LYS A 283 0.73 -13.64 -15.75
N MET A 284 -0.31 -12.95 -16.21
CA MET A 284 -1.43 -12.61 -15.33
C MET A 284 -2.27 -13.86 -15.06
N PRO A 285 -2.76 -14.03 -13.81
CA PRO A 285 -3.66 -15.12 -13.49
C PRO A 285 -4.99 -15.00 -14.24
N GLN A 286 -5.70 -16.11 -14.32
CA GLN A 286 -7.08 -16.14 -14.82
C GLN A 286 -8.04 -15.75 -13.69
N ASP A 287 -9.10 -15.01 -14.03
CA ASP A 287 -10.16 -14.63 -13.11
C ASP A 287 -11.49 -15.22 -13.59
N SER A 288 -11.69 -16.49 -13.32
CA SER A 288 -12.87 -17.25 -13.78
C SER A 288 -14.19 -16.71 -13.20
N ALA A 289 -14.15 -15.94 -12.12
CA ALA A 289 -15.32 -15.29 -11.57
C ALA A 289 -15.70 -14.02 -12.35
N ASN A 290 -14.81 -13.50 -13.19
CA ASN A 290 -14.96 -12.25 -13.93
C ASN A 290 -14.47 -12.38 -15.39
N GLU A 291 -14.89 -13.44 -16.10
CA GLU A 291 -14.45 -13.69 -17.48
C GLU A 291 -14.82 -12.55 -18.45
N ASP A 292 -15.98 -11.93 -18.23
CA ASP A 292 -16.53 -10.87 -19.10
C ASP A 292 -16.03 -9.46 -18.71
N ILE A 293 -15.45 -9.28 -17.53
CA ILE A 293 -15.03 -7.97 -16.98
C ILE A 293 -13.66 -8.09 -16.35
N LYS A 294 -12.66 -7.41 -16.91
CA LYS A 294 -11.30 -7.42 -16.34
C LYS A 294 -11.26 -6.72 -14.98
N LYS A 295 -10.91 -7.47 -13.92
CA LYS A 295 -10.79 -6.99 -12.54
C LYS A 295 -9.36 -7.07 -11.99
N LEU A 296 -8.40 -7.49 -12.79
CA LEU A 296 -7.02 -7.65 -12.38
C LEU A 296 -6.16 -6.48 -12.86
N LEU A 297 -5.23 -6.09 -11.99
CA LEU A 297 -4.23 -5.06 -12.23
C LEU A 297 -2.83 -5.64 -11.95
N VAL A 298 -1.80 -4.99 -12.48
CA VAL A 298 -0.39 -5.31 -12.20
C VAL A 298 0.31 -4.11 -11.57
N SER A 299 1.08 -4.36 -10.50
CA SER A 299 1.86 -3.36 -9.76
C SER A 299 3.31 -3.39 -10.21
N VAL A 300 3.86 -2.22 -10.51
CA VAL A 300 5.29 -2.01 -10.75
C VAL A 300 5.75 -0.77 -10.00
N HIS A 301 7.05 -0.69 -9.66
CA HIS A 301 7.65 0.48 -9.06
C HIS A 301 8.67 1.10 -10.01
N TYR A 302 8.85 2.41 -9.92
CA TYR A 302 9.78 3.09 -10.81
C TYR A 302 10.73 4.04 -10.07
N TYR A 303 11.98 3.64 -10.03
CA TYR A 303 13.08 4.41 -9.43
C TYR A 303 14.29 4.51 -10.36
N GLY A 304 14.07 4.49 -11.69
CA GLY A 304 15.14 4.59 -12.68
C GLY A 304 15.55 6.05 -12.99
N PRO A 305 16.86 6.36 -13.02
CA PRO A 305 17.97 5.57 -12.52
C PRO A 305 18.12 5.67 -10.99
N ALA A 306 18.36 4.55 -10.33
CA ALA A 306 18.38 4.46 -8.86
C ALA A 306 19.44 5.37 -8.19
N THR A 307 20.56 5.66 -8.86
CA THR A 307 21.55 6.62 -8.36
C THR A 307 21.01 8.05 -8.24
N TYR A 308 20.00 8.39 -9.02
CA TYR A 308 19.32 9.69 -8.94
C TYR A 308 18.11 9.62 -8.02
N SER A 309 17.26 8.64 -8.17
CA SER A 309 15.95 8.60 -7.51
C SER A 309 15.98 8.05 -6.08
N ILE A 310 16.88 7.10 -5.77
CA ILE A 310 16.95 6.44 -4.45
C ILE A 310 18.07 7.03 -3.58
N LEU A 311 19.30 7.20 -4.12
CA LEU A 311 20.42 7.63 -3.30
C LEU A 311 20.29 9.07 -2.84
N SER A 312 20.42 9.31 -1.54
CA SER A 312 20.58 10.64 -0.94
C SER A 312 22.06 11.05 -0.79
N GLU A 313 22.95 10.09 -0.74
CA GLU A 313 24.41 10.20 -0.65
C GLU A 313 25.08 9.01 -1.34
N ASP A 314 26.39 9.04 -1.50
CA ASP A 314 27.15 7.94 -2.09
C ASP A 314 26.96 6.64 -1.30
N ALA A 315 26.72 5.55 -1.99
CA ALA A 315 26.61 4.22 -1.42
C ALA A 315 27.65 3.26 -2.02
N GLY A 316 27.82 2.09 -1.40
CA GLY A 316 28.78 1.08 -1.89
C GLY A 316 28.48 0.58 -3.30
N TRP A 317 27.24 0.68 -3.76
CA TRP A 317 26.78 0.22 -5.07
C TRP A 317 26.65 1.34 -6.12
N GLY A 318 26.79 2.62 -5.75
CA GLY A 318 26.69 3.72 -6.70
C GLY A 318 27.02 5.08 -6.14
N LYS A 319 27.33 6.01 -7.04
CA LYS A 319 27.50 7.42 -6.76
C LYS A 319 26.18 8.15 -6.90
N VAL A 320 25.86 9.01 -5.93
CA VAL A 320 24.64 9.81 -5.99
C VAL A 320 24.70 10.77 -7.18
N ALA A 321 23.65 10.75 -7.99
CA ALA A 321 23.44 11.74 -9.04
C ALA A 321 22.54 12.88 -8.50
N ASN A 322 22.88 14.11 -8.86
CA ASN A 322 22.12 15.30 -8.44
C ASN A 322 21.35 15.97 -9.58
N SER A 323 21.44 15.44 -10.79
CA SER A 323 20.70 15.95 -11.96
C SER A 323 20.25 14.81 -12.85
N TRP A 324 19.21 15.08 -13.65
CA TRP A 324 18.60 14.13 -14.58
C TRP A 324 18.04 14.89 -15.79
N GLY A 325 17.83 14.19 -16.88
CA GLY A 325 17.04 14.72 -17.98
C GLY A 325 17.83 15.00 -19.25
N THR A 326 18.94 14.29 -19.45
CA THR A 326 19.56 14.17 -20.77
C THR A 326 18.58 13.49 -21.74
N ALA A 327 18.76 13.68 -23.03
CA ALA A 327 17.91 13.04 -24.04
C ALA A 327 17.89 11.50 -23.92
N GLN A 328 19.02 10.91 -23.49
CA GLN A 328 19.14 9.48 -23.31
C GLN A 328 18.33 9.00 -22.07
N GLU A 329 18.45 9.69 -20.93
CA GLU A 329 17.73 9.34 -19.70
C GLU A 329 16.22 9.47 -19.89
N VAL A 330 15.75 10.53 -20.57
CA VAL A 330 14.31 10.70 -20.89
C VAL A 330 13.83 9.58 -21.81
N LYS A 331 14.65 9.21 -22.81
CA LYS A 331 14.32 8.10 -23.71
C LYS A 331 14.19 6.78 -22.96
N GLU A 332 15.16 6.44 -22.10
CA GLU A 332 15.17 5.22 -21.30
C GLU A 332 13.93 5.15 -20.39
N GLN A 333 13.60 6.22 -19.66
CA GLN A 333 12.38 6.27 -18.87
C GLN A 333 11.13 6.04 -19.72
N ASN A 334 11.01 6.67 -20.89
CA ASN A 334 9.87 6.48 -21.77
C ASN A 334 9.77 5.03 -22.32
N GLU A 335 10.89 4.40 -22.60
CA GLU A 335 10.95 3.00 -23.05
C GLU A 335 10.53 2.04 -21.94
N ASP A 336 10.92 2.29 -20.68
CA ASP A 336 10.52 1.50 -19.53
C ASP A 336 8.99 1.52 -19.36
N PHE A 337 8.38 2.69 -19.42
CA PHE A 337 6.92 2.81 -19.31
C PHE A 337 6.19 2.18 -20.50
N ALA A 338 6.74 2.32 -21.71
CA ALA A 338 6.13 1.76 -22.91
C ALA A 338 6.02 0.23 -22.88
N GLN A 339 6.95 -0.47 -22.19
CA GLN A 339 6.93 -1.93 -22.08
C GLN A 339 5.65 -2.44 -21.39
N MET A 340 5.11 -1.69 -20.46
CA MET A 340 3.92 -2.08 -19.69
C MET A 340 2.63 -2.02 -20.51
N GLN A 341 2.62 -1.44 -21.72
CA GLN A 341 1.46 -1.44 -22.61
C GLN A 341 0.98 -2.85 -22.98
N ARG A 342 1.82 -3.87 -22.87
CA ARG A 342 1.37 -5.24 -23.12
C ARG A 342 0.17 -5.61 -22.23
N PHE A 343 0.13 -5.11 -20.98
CA PHE A 343 -0.95 -5.38 -20.04
C PHE A 343 -2.20 -4.59 -20.37
N THR A 344 -2.06 -3.30 -20.64
CA THR A 344 -3.24 -2.48 -21.02
C THR A 344 -3.85 -2.91 -22.36
N ASN A 345 -3.04 -3.41 -23.30
CA ASN A 345 -3.52 -3.99 -24.55
C ASN A 345 -4.35 -5.28 -24.33
N GLU A 346 -4.13 -5.97 -23.21
CA GLU A 346 -4.90 -7.16 -22.82
C GLU A 346 -6.06 -6.83 -21.85
N GLY A 347 -6.27 -5.53 -21.55
CA GLY A 347 -7.35 -5.05 -20.68
C GLY A 347 -7.03 -5.00 -19.19
N TYR A 348 -5.79 -5.30 -18.78
CA TYR A 348 -5.36 -5.17 -17.40
C TYR A 348 -4.97 -3.73 -17.05
N GLY A 349 -5.29 -3.28 -15.82
CA GLY A 349 -4.80 -2.00 -15.32
C GLY A 349 -3.33 -2.09 -14.90
N VAL A 350 -2.59 -0.98 -15.04
CA VAL A 350 -1.22 -0.86 -14.55
C VAL A 350 -1.17 0.18 -13.44
N ILE A 351 -0.62 -0.20 -12.30
CA ILE A 351 -0.36 0.69 -11.17
C ILE A 351 1.15 0.87 -11.05
N VAL A 352 1.62 2.12 -11.08
CA VAL A 352 2.99 2.46 -10.68
C VAL A 352 2.92 2.72 -9.17
N GLY A 353 3.00 1.63 -8.38
CA GLY A 353 2.72 1.61 -6.95
C GLY A 353 3.65 2.49 -6.13
N GLU A 354 4.88 2.70 -6.63
CA GLU A 354 5.85 3.60 -6.03
C GLU A 354 6.71 4.29 -7.08
N TYR A 355 6.94 5.57 -6.90
CA TYR A 355 7.97 6.35 -7.55
C TYR A 355 8.31 7.56 -6.67
N ALA A 356 9.57 7.99 -6.65
CA ALA A 356 9.99 9.20 -5.95
C ALA A 356 11.39 9.62 -6.39
N VAL A 357 11.81 10.81 -5.98
CA VAL A 357 13.21 11.26 -6.03
C VAL A 357 13.65 11.60 -4.62
N ALA A 358 14.64 10.87 -4.09
CA ALA A 358 15.22 11.14 -2.78
C ALA A 358 15.89 12.51 -2.74
N MET A 359 15.79 13.20 -1.61
CA MET A 359 16.51 14.45 -1.39
C MET A 359 18.01 14.19 -1.26
N LEU A 360 18.82 15.18 -1.62
CA LEU A 360 20.27 15.13 -1.51
C LEU A 360 20.70 15.54 -0.10
N LYS A 361 21.43 14.66 0.59
CA LYS A 361 22.02 14.94 1.90
C LYS A 361 23.21 15.90 1.76
N GLN A 362 23.22 16.94 2.59
CA GLN A 362 24.30 17.91 2.66
C GLN A 362 25.32 17.53 3.74
N SER A 363 26.50 18.14 3.69
CA SER A 363 27.58 17.90 4.66
C SER A 363 27.25 18.28 6.11
N ASP A 364 26.27 19.16 6.31
CA ASP A 364 25.74 19.55 7.62
C ASP A 364 24.60 18.63 8.12
N GLY A 365 24.28 17.56 7.36
CA GLY A 365 23.20 16.62 7.66
C GLY A 365 21.80 17.07 7.23
N THR A 366 21.66 18.25 6.63
CA THR A 366 20.38 18.68 6.07
C THR A 366 20.11 18.02 4.72
N TYR A 367 18.85 18.08 4.27
CA TYR A 367 18.42 17.52 2.98
C TYR A 367 17.85 18.62 2.11
N VAL A 368 18.26 18.65 0.84
CA VAL A 368 17.76 19.57 -0.17
C VAL A 368 17.23 18.83 -1.39
N ARG A 369 16.33 19.45 -2.13
CA ARG A 369 15.85 18.88 -3.40
C ARG A 369 17.00 18.74 -4.39
N LYS A 370 16.96 17.67 -5.20
CA LYS A 370 17.87 17.49 -6.33
C LYS A 370 17.47 18.38 -7.50
N ASN A 371 18.44 18.69 -8.34
CA ASN A 371 18.15 19.35 -9.60
C ASN A 371 17.29 18.46 -10.48
N ASP A 372 16.38 19.05 -11.25
CA ASP A 372 15.51 18.35 -12.22
C ASP A 372 14.48 17.37 -11.61
N ASP A 373 14.23 17.36 -10.29
CA ASP A 373 13.29 16.44 -9.65
C ASP A 373 11.86 16.63 -10.19
N ILE A 374 11.40 17.87 -10.40
CA ILE A 374 10.12 18.15 -11.05
C ILE A 374 10.10 17.60 -12.48
N LYS A 375 11.18 17.77 -13.23
CA LYS A 375 11.27 17.29 -14.61
C LYS A 375 11.16 15.74 -14.67
N TRP A 376 11.84 15.06 -13.74
CA TRP A 376 11.78 13.61 -13.63
C TRP A 376 10.37 13.13 -13.26
N MET A 377 9.74 13.73 -12.24
CA MET A 377 8.39 13.39 -11.83
C MET A 377 7.36 13.73 -12.91
N THR A 378 7.50 14.86 -13.58
CA THR A 378 6.63 15.24 -14.69
C THR A 378 6.68 14.20 -15.81
N ASN A 379 7.88 13.72 -16.19
CA ASN A 379 8.00 12.71 -17.24
C ASN A 379 7.39 11.34 -16.82
N VAL A 380 7.49 10.97 -15.52
CA VAL A 380 6.76 9.79 -14.99
C VAL A 380 5.27 9.96 -15.16
N LEU A 381 4.72 11.09 -14.73
CA LEU A 381 3.29 11.39 -14.79
C LEU A 381 2.78 11.48 -16.24
N ASP A 382 3.54 12.13 -17.14
CA ASP A 382 3.22 12.21 -18.57
C ASP A 382 3.15 10.82 -19.22
N ASN A 383 4.04 9.90 -18.84
CA ASN A 383 3.98 8.53 -19.31
C ASN A 383 2.76 7.78 -18.72
N CYS A 384 2.44 7.99 -17.45
CA CYS A 384 1.25 7.42 -16.84
C CYS A 384 -0.03 7.90 -17.53
N ASP A 385 -0.18 9.19 -17.78
CA ASP A 385 -1.31 9.75 -18.52
C ASP A 385 -1.40 9.17 -19.94
N LYS A 386 -0.27 9.11 -20.63
CA LYS A 386 -0.17 8.60 -22.01
C LYS A 386 -0.64 7.15 -22.14
N TYR A 387 -0.33 6.30 -21.17
CA TYR A 387 -0.58 4.87 -21.22
C TYR A 387 -1.72 4.41 -20.33
N ASN A 388 -2.40 5.34 -19.65
CA ASN A 388 -3.48 5.07 -18.69
C ASN A 388 -3.03 4.21 -17.50
N TYR A 389 -1.88 4.56 -16.88
CA TYR A 389 -1.41 3.97 -15.65
C TYR A 389 -1.77 4.88 -14.47
N CYS A 390 -1.97 4.31 -13.28
CA CYS A 390 -2.17 5.08 -12.06
C CYS A 390 -0.86 5.17 -11.28
N PRO A 391 -0.26 6.37 -11.14
CA PRO A 391 0.97 6.59 -10.37
C PRO A 391 0.67 6.87 -8.90
N LEU A 392 1.49 6.30 -7.97
CA LEU A 392 1.44 6.63 -6.56
C LEU A 392 2.84 7.03 -6.06
N ILE A 393 2.98 8.30 -5.67
CA ILE A 393 4.25 8.77 -5.13
C ILE A 393 4.54 8.12 -3.77
N TRP A 394 5.79 7.69 -3.56
CA TRP A 394 6.24 7.24 -2.24
C TRP A 394 6.48 8.44 -1.32
N GLU A 395 5.80 8.48 -0.19
CA GLU A 395 5.96 9.50 0.84
C GLU A 395 6.20 8.84 2.19
N CYS A 396 7.23 9.29 2.88
CA CYS A 396 7.58 8.84 4.22
C CYS A 396 8.33 9.95 4.97
N ASN A 397 8.69 9.70 6.24
CA ASN A 397 9.31 10.74 7.09
C ASN A 397 10.81 10.95 6.87
N ASP A 398 11.42 10.19 6.00
CA ASP A 398 12.84 10.22 5.72
C ASP A 398 13.19 11.17 4.54
N TYR A 399 14.28 10.93 3.83
CA TYR A 399 14.80 11.74 2.73
C TYR A 399 13.90 11.80 1.48
N PHE A 400 12.82 11.03 1.42
CA PHE A 400 11.73 11.20 0.45
C PHE A 400 10.71 12.29 0.85
N LYS A 401 10.94 13.04 1.93
CA LYS A 401 10.08 14.15 2.36
C LYS A 401 9.80 15.11 1.21
N ARG A 402 8.53 15.24 0.85
CA ARG A 402 8.04 16.08 -0.23
C ARG A 402 7.30 17.31 0.28
N GLY A 403 7.82 17.89 1.35
CA GLY A 403 7.34 19.18 1.82
C GLY A 403 6.00 19.14 2.54
N TRP A 404 5.57 18.00 3.07
CA TRP A 404 4.47 17.98 4.01
C TRP A 404 4.90 18.66 5.31
N LYS A 405 4.24 19.73 5.69
CA LYS A 405 4.34 20.26 7.04
C LYS A 405 3.71 19.25 7.98
N ARG A 406 4.51 18.64 8.82
CA ARG A 406 4.02 17.72 9.83
C ARG A 406 3.65 18.47 11.08
N VAL A 407 2.55 18.04 11.70
CA VAL A 407 2.21 18.44 13.06
C VAL A 407 3.34 18.00 13.98
N LYS A 408 3.79 18.85 14.88
CA LYS A 408 4.71 18.44 15.94
C LYS A 408 4.03 17.38 16.78
N ILE A 409 4.76 16.32 17.12
CA ILE A 409 4.27 15.21 17.97
C ILE A 409 3.70 15.72 19.32
N SER A 410 4.16 16.89 19.80
CA SER A 410 3.64 17.53 21.02
C SER A 410 2.18 17.98 20.95
N ASP A 411 1.58 18.01 19.77
CA ASP A 411 0.21 18.52 19.59
C ASP A 411 -0.84 17.38 19.56
N TRP A 412 -0.42 16.14 19.77
CA TRP A 412 -1.23 14.92 19.68
C TRP A 412 -2.37 14.80 20.71
N GLU A 413 -2.21 15.38 21.88
CA GLU A 413 -3.15 15.25 22.99
C GLU A 413 -4.34 16.23 22.88
N SER A 414 -4.30 17.17 21.94
CA SER A 414 -5.40 18.11 21.75
C SER A 414 -6.35 17.60 20.67
N GLN A 415 -7.64 17.49 21.01
CA GLN A 415 -8.70 17.14 20.04
C GLN A 415 -8.88 18.20 18.92
N ASP A 416 -8.21 19.34 19.05
CA ASP A 416 -8.20 20.45 18.11
C ASP A 416 -6.95 20.48 17.23
N VAL A 417 -6.27 19.37 17.00
CA VAL A 417 -5.10 19.28 16.13
C VAL A 417 -5.48 19.68 14.71
N LYS A 418 -5.18 20.91 14.36
CA LYS A 418 -5.16 21.38 12.97
C LYS A 418 -3.89 20.81 12.33
N CYS A 419 -4.03 19.69 11.66
CA CYS A 419 -3.00 19.16 10.81
C CYS A 419 -2.87 20.10 9.60
N GLU A 420 -1.96 21.05 9.64
CA GLU A 420 -1.58 21.83 8.46
C GLU A 420 -0.71 20.93 7.56
N LEU A 421 -1.37 20.03 6.85
CA LEU A 421 -0.72 19.25 5.81
C LEU A 421 -0.73 20.07 4.51
N GLY A 422 0.43 20.18 3.91
CA GLY A 422 0.56 20.87 2.64
C GLY A 422 1.97 20.70 2.10
N PHE A 423 2.11 20.81 0.78
CA PHE A 423 3.43 20.84 0.18
C PHE A 423 4.15 22.12 0.59
N VAL A 424 5.42 22.00 1.01
CA VAL A 424 6.29 23.15 1.27
C VAL A 424 6.60 23.87 -0.04
N ASP A 425 6.75 23.09 -1.12
CA ASP A 425 7.12 23.59 -2.45
C ASP A 425 5.87 23.71 -3.33
N SER A 426 5.55 24.91 -3.75
CA SER A 426 4.35 25.21 -4.53
C SER A 426 4.35 24.55 -5.92
N ASP A 427 5.51 24.37 -6.54
CA ASP A 427 5.66 23.71 -7.84
C ASP A 427 5.34 22.21 -7.77
N VAL A 428 5.70 21.55 -6.65
CA VAL A 428 5.32 20.17 -6.38
C VAL A 428 3.81 20.05 -6.14
N ALA A 429 3.25 20.98 -5.35
CA ALA A 429 1.81 21.02 -5.09
C ALA A 429 1.00 21.21 -6.39
N GLU A 430 1.44 22.14 -7.25
CA GLU A 430 0.78 22.40 -8.54
C GLU A 430 0.88 21.19 -9.47
N LEU A 431 2.04 20.53 -9.53
CA LEU A 431 2.25 19.33 -10.35
C LEU A 431 1.23 18.24 -10.00
N PHE A 432 1.12 17.85 -8.72
CA PHE A 432 0.20 16.78 -8.33
C PHE A 432 -1.27 17.17 -8.46
N LYS A 433 -1.63 18.41 -8.11
CA LYS A 433 -2.99 18.90 -8.24
C LYS A 433 -3.46 18.93 -9.69
N SER A 434 -2.57 19.23 -10.63
CA SER A 434 -2.87 19.22 -12.08
C SER A 434 -3.14 17.85 -12.65
N ARG A 435 -2.82 16.76 -11.92
CA ARG A 435 -2.98 15.35 -12.34
C ARG A 435 -4.17 14.66 -11.68
N SER A 436 -4.93 15.37 -10.86
CA SER A 436 -6.12 14.82 -10.20
C SER A 436 -7.24 14.57 -11.21
N TYR A 437 -7.79 13.37 -11.20
CA TYR A 437 -8.98 13.03 -11.98
C TYR A 437 -10.21 13.85 -11.55
N ALA A 438 -10.33 14.13 -10.24
CA ALA A 438 -11.43 14.95 -9.73
C ALA A 438 -11.38 16.38 -10.27
N VAL A 439 -10.18 16.95 -10.45
CA VAL A 439 -9.99 18.29 -11.05
C VAL A 439 -10.30 18.26 -12.55
N GLU A 440 -9.86 17.24 -13.28
CA GLU A 440 -10.20 17.05 -14.71
C GLU A 440 -11.71 16.97 -14.92
N LYS A 441 -12.39 16.13 -14.13
CA LYS A 441 -13.86 15.97 -14.22
C LYS A 441 -14.60 17.27 -13.91
N ALA A 442 -14.16 18.04 -12.92
CA ALA A 442 -14.76 19.33 -12.57
C ALA A 442 -14.60 20.36 -13.70
N ALA A 443 -13.46 20.37 -14.41
CA ALA A 443 -13.25 21.23 -15.56
C ALA A 443 -14.18 20.90 -16.73
N LEU A 444 -14.36 19.60 -17.03
CA LEU A 444 -15.25 19.14 -18.10
C LEU A 444 -16.75 19.41 -17.84
N THR A 445 -17.16 19.51 -16.57
CA THR A 445 -18.57 19.81 -16.21
C THR A 445 -18.87 21.30 -16.12
N SER A 446 -17.86 22.16 -16.20
CA SER A 446 -17.98 23.64 -16.17
C SER A 446 -18.00 24.27 -17.57
N GLU A 447 -17.75 23.50 -18.63
CA GLU A 447 -17.92 23.86 -20.04
C GLU A 447 -19.30 23.43 -20.54
#